data_268741943aa2e915a707574775e12266
#
_entry.id   268741943aa2e915a707574775e12266
#
_cell.length_a   1.000
_cell.length_b   1.000
_cell.length_c   1.000
_cell.angle_alpha   90.00
_cell.angle_beta   90.00
_cell.angle_gamma   90.00
#
_symmetry.space_group_name_H-M   'P 1'
#
loop_
_entity.id
_entity.type
_entity.pdbx_description
1 polymer ?
#
loop_
_entity_poly.entity_id
_entity_poly.type
_entity_poly.pdbx_seq_one_letter_code
_entity_poly.pdbx_strand_id
1 'polypeptide(L)'
;MPLPWCFPFKQGKSKIAKTCSLPLDEETGLKLLYEGPTPKIDIIAVHGLNGHRENSWTAANGVNWLHDLLPGDMPNIRVLSWGYSLTTAANSHETLSQQKVSEQLVCDLWEMRSSTNTINRPIVFIAHSLGGPMVKSALLYADSAQGTPTVDLRSIRLSTRGAIFMGTPELDSRLIGLQSYLATAQGSEQESSDIYKEAHWLVTTLQSYPSISQQFWTLFVHERPDSLSASSALDQTASSSTQENSSHIFIQADHGGMIKFESSLDESYLKIKEHLVHVGKMLK
;
A
#
# COMPACT_ATOMS: atom_id res chain seq x y z
N MET A 1 -25.74 44.58 0.22
CA MET A 1 -25.72 43.95 1.52
C MET A 1 -26.97 43.12 1.65
N PRO A 2 -26.93 41.82 1.89
CA PRO A 2 -26.49 41.17 3.09
C PRO A 2 -25.57 39.94 2.79
N LEU A 3 -24.88 39.51 3.86
CA LEU A 3 -23.86 38.48 3.92
C LEU A 3 -24.40 37.03 3.88
N PRO A 4 -23.55 36.04 3.53
CA PRO A 4 -23.96 34.68 3.30
C PRO A 4 -24.11 33.87 4.60
N TRP A 5 -25.08 32.97 4.59
CA TRP A 5 -25.40 32.02 5.65
C TRP A 5 -24.31 30.96 5.80
N CYS A 6 -23.58 31.03 6.91
CA CYS A 6 -22.83 29.87 7.43
C CYS A 6 -23.81 28.91 8.11
N PHE A 7 -24.09 27.76 7.50
CA PHE A 7 -24.70 26.65 8.21
C PHE A 7 -23.61 25.85 8.93
N PRO A 8 -23.76 25.58 10.22
CA PRO A 8 -22.89 24.63 10.92
C PRO A 8 -23.26 23.22 10.45
N PHE A 9 -22.34 22.56 9.76
CA PHE A 9 -22.40 21.13 9.44
C PHE A 9 -22.39 20.36 10.78
N LYS A 10 -23.56 19.86 11.20
CA LYS A 10 -23.63 18.85 12.24
C LYS A 10 -23.01 17.56 11.69
N GLN A 11 -21.80 17.26 12.11
CA GLN A 11 -21.19 15.95 11.92
C GLN A 11 -22.08 14.89 12.59
N GLY A 12 -22.88 14.21 11.78
CA GLY A 12 -23.53 12.97 12.16
C GLY A 12 -22.42 11.92 12.35
N LYS A 13 -22.14 11.53 13.58
CA LYS A 13 -21.23 10.42 13.89
C LYS A 13 -21.77 9.17 13.18
N SER A 14 -21.11 8.80 12.09
CA SER A 14 -21.41 7.61 11.27
C SER A 14 -21.30 6.35 12.15
N LYS A 15 -22.15 5.34 11.88
CA LYS A 15 -22.10 4.01 12.53
C LYS A 15 -20.77 3.27 12.28
N ILE A 16 -19.95 3.72 11.34
CA ILE A 16 -18.61 3.22 11.03
C ILE A 16 -17.63 3.49 12.18
N ALA A 17 -17.83 4.54 12.97
CA ALA A 17 -16.95 4.91 14.09
C ALA A 17 -16.75 3.81 15.16
N LYS A 18 -17.53 2.71 15.11
CA LYS A 18 -17.35 1.56 16.00
C LYS A 18 -16.50 0.43 15.41
N THR A 19 -16.31 0.39 14.09
CA THR A 19 -15.59 -0.69 13.40
C THR A 19 -14.17 -0.28 12.99
N CYS A 20 -13.93 1.03 12.82
CA CYS A 20 -12.71 1.59 12.24
C CYS A 20 -12.15 2.73 13.11
N SER A 21 -11.82 2.50 14.36
CA SER A 21 -11.27 3.54 15.23
C SER A 21 -9.96 3.09 15.88
N LEU A 22 -8.85 3.18 15.11
CA LEU A 22 -7.54 3.24 15.73
C LEU A 22 -7.24 4.69 16.15
N PRO A 23 -6.46 4.91 17.24
CA PRO A 23 -6.03 6.25 17.62
C PRO A 23 -5.20 6.85 16.47
N LEU A 24 -5.63 7.99 15.95
CA LEU A 24 -4.88 8.75 14.95
C LEU A 24 -3.89 9.65 15.67
N ASP A 25 -2.61 9.53 15.35
CA ASP A 25 -1.60 10.55 15.60
C ASP A 25 -1.38 11.39 14.33
N GLU A 26 -0.55 12.43 14.44
CA GLU A 26 -0.29 13.35 13.30
C GLU A 26 0.39 12.65 12.11
N GLU A 27 0.96 11.45 12.30
CA GLU A 27 1.73 10.71 11.30
C GLU A 27 0.95 9.55 10.68
N THR A 28 -0.23 9.20 11.22
CA THR A 28 -1.08 8.11 10.72
C THR A 28 -2.23 8.62 9.84
N GLY A 29 -2.85 7.69 9.10
CA GLY A 29 -3.94 7.97 8.18
C GLY A 29 -3.49 8.56 6.83
N LEU A 30 -4.47 8.98 6.03
CA LEU A 30 -4.25 9.50 4.69
C LEU A 30 -3.76 10.96 4.71
N LYS A 31 -2.70 11.22 3.93
CA LYS A 31 -2.22 12.57 3.61
C LYS A 31 -2.32 12.81 2.11
N LEU A 32 -2.96 13.90 1.73
CA LEU A 32 -2.97 14.38 0.36
C LEU A 32 -1.59 14.99 0.04
N LEU A 33 -0.90 14.44 -0.96
CA LEU A 33 0.37 14.96 -1.46
C LEU A 33 0.16 15.84 -2.69
N TYR A 34 -0.71 15.42 -3.59
CA TYR A 34 -1.01 16.17 -4.82
C TYR A 34 -2.45 15.92 -5.28
N GLU A 35 -3.10 16.95 -5.81
CA GLU A 35 -4.38 16.83 -6.50
C GLU A 35 -4.37 17.69 -7.76
N GLY A 36 -4.44 17.02 -8.91
CA GLY A 36 -4.52 17.69 -10.21
C GLY A 36 -5.86 18.37 -10.45
N PRO A 37 -5.97 19.18 -11.51
CA PRO A 37 -7.20 19.95 -11.79
C PRO A 37 -8.43 19.09 -12.07
N THR A 38 -8.24 17.91 -12.65
CA THR A 38 -9.31 16.94 -12.97
C THR A 38 -8.82 15.52 -12.71
N PRO A 39 -8.67 15.12 -11.43
CA PRO A 39 -8.06 13.82 -11.11
C PRO A 39 -8.93 12.65 -11.59
N LYS A 40 -8.34 11.76 -12.37
CA LYS A 40 -9.00 10.55 -12.92
C LYS A 40 -8.59 9.28 -12.21
N ILE A 41 -7.49 9.29 -11.47
CA ILE A 41 -6.91 8.14 -10.78
C ILE A 41 -6.45 8.60 -9.41
N ASP A 42 -6.65 7.77 -8.40
CA ASP A 42 -6.05 7.90 -7.07
C ASP A 42 -4.80 7.01 -7.00
N ILE A 43 -3.65 7.60 -6.75
CA ILE A 43 -2.40 6.90 -6.42
C ILE A 43 -2.29 6.85 -4.91
N ILE A 44 -2.19 5.65 -4.35
CA ILE A 44 -2.13 5.42 -2.90
C ILE A 44 -0.78 4.83 -2.54
N ALA A 45 0.07 5.59 -1.86
CA ALA A 45 1.38 5.15 -1.41
C ALA A 45 1.31 4.61 0.02
N VAL A 46 1.90 3.42 0.27
CA VAL A 46 1.93 2.74 1.57
C VAL A 46 3.37 2.35 1.89
N HIS A 47 3.95 2.95 2.92
CA HIS A 47 5.34 2.74 3.32
C HIS A 47 5.57 1.38 3.99
N GLY A 48 6.84 1.02 4.21
CA GLY A 48 7.25 -0.19 4.92
C GLY A 48 7.29 -0.04 6.44
N LEU A 49 7.78 -1.09 7.11
CA LEU A 49 7.97 -1.08 8.57
C LEU A 49 8.85 0.11 8.99
N ASN A 50 8.46 0.78 10.07
CA ASN A 50 9.13 1.98 10.62
C ASN A 50 9.30 3.12 9.59
N GLY A 51 8.52 3.10 8.52
CA GLY A 51 8.49 4.17 7.54
C GLY A 51 7.61 5.34 7.97
N HIS A 52 7.53 6.34 7.10
CA HIS A 52 6.74 7.55 7.31
C HIS A 52 6.04 7.93 6.00
N ARG A 53 4.81 8.43 6.08
CA ARG A 53 3.98 8.73 4.89
C ARG A 53 4.59 9.74 3.90
N GLU A 54 5.61 10.52 4.31
CA GLU A 54 6.33 11.44 3.43
C GLU A 54 7.82 11.09 3.32
N ASN A 55 8.50 10.95 4.47
CA ASN A 55 9.94 10.78 4.50
C ASN A 55 10.42 9.51 3.78
N SER A 56 9.58 8.46 3.74
CA SER A 56 9.90 7.24 3.00
C SER A 56 10.08 7.47 1.50
N TRP A 57 9.34 8.43 0.95
CA TRP A 57 9.32 8.75 -0.48
C TRP A 57 10.20 9.93 -0.86
N THR A 58 10.90 10.52 0.14
CA THR A 58 11.72 11.72 -0.03
C THR A 58 13.19 11.32 -0.12
N ALA A 59 13.84 11.72 -1.20
CA ALA A 59 15.27 11.50 -1.44
C ALA A 59 16.15 12.44 -0.59
N ALA A 60 17.47 12.20 -0.56
CA ALA A 60 18.41 12.97 0.26
C ALA A 60 18.47 14.47 -0.13
N ASN A 61 18.19 14.80 -1.38
CA ASN A 61 18.13 16.18 -1.87
C ASN A 61 16.79 16.88 -1.56
N GLY A 62 15.88 16.24 -0.81
CA GLY A 62 14.59 16.78 -0.41
C GLY A 62 13.45 16.55 -1.42
N VAL A 63 13.72 15.95 -2.56
CA VAL A 63 12.68 15.63 -3.57
C VAL A 63 11.81 14.48 -3.09
N ASN A 64 10.51 14.74 -2.95
CA ASN A 64 9.48 13.70 -2.79
C ASN A 64 8.91 13.39 -4.17
N TRP A 65 9.32 12.30 -4.79
CA TRP A 65 8.98 11.98 -6.17
C TRP A 65 7.46 11.82 -6.42
N LEU A 66 6.70 11.43 -5.42
CA LEU A 66 5.23 11.32 -5.50
C LEU A 66 4.56 12.69 -5.64
N HIS A 67 5.14 13.72 -5.03
CA HIS A 67 4.66 15.09 -5.05
C HIS A 67 5.35 15.95 -6.14
N ASP A 68 6.69 15.80 -6.28
CA ASP A 68 7.49 16.74 -7.06
C ASP A 68 7.74 16.27 -8.50
N LEU A 69 7.78 14.96 -8.76
CA LEU A 69 8.09 14.41 -10.08
C LEU A 69 6.87 13.84 -10.79
N LEU A 70 6.12 12.97 -10.13
CA LEU A 70 5.01 12.23 -10.73
C LEU A 70 3.92 13.13 -11.33
N PRO A 71 3.54 14.27 -10.73
CA PRO A 71 2.56 15.21 -11.31
C PRO A 71 2.96 15.78 -12.65
N GLY A 72 4.26 15.98 -12.89
CA GLY A 72 4.78 16.45 -14.19
C GLY A 72 4.50 15.48 -15.33
N ASP A 73 4.53 14.18 -15.04
CA ASP A 73 4.27 13.12 -16.02
C ASP A 73 2.79 12.70 -16.06
N MET A 74 2.06 12.86 -14.96
CA MET A 74 0.66 12.49 -14.81
C MET A 74 -0.15 13.61 -14.11
N PRO A 75 -0.46 14.73 -14.80
CA PRO A 75 -1.07 15.89 -14.16
C PRO A 75 -2.50 15.67 -13.65
N ASN A 76 -3.22 14.69 -14.17
CA ASN A 76 -4.61 14.40 -13.81
C ASN A 76 -4.74 13.22 -12.83
N ILE A 77 -3.94 13.23 -11.78
CA ILE A 77 -4.00 12.26 -10.68
C ILE A 77 -4.26 12.95 -9.35
N ARG A 78 -4.71 12.20 -8.37
CA ARG A 78 -4.63 12.55 -6.96
C ARG A 78 -3.67 11.57 -6.29
N VAL A 79 -2.70 12.08 -5.56
CA VAL A 79 -1.70 11.28 -4.85
C VAL A 79 -1.94 11.39 -3.36
N LEU A 80 -2.12 10.27 -2.72
CA LEU A 80 -2.32 10.13 -1.28
C LEU A 80 -1.22 9.22 -0.74
N SER A 81 -0.66 9.57 0.40
CA SER A 81 0.19 8.68 1.16
C SER A 81 -0.50 8.28 2.45
N TRP A 82 -0.46 7.01 2.78
CA TRP A 82 -1.06 6.47 3.99
C TRP A 82 0.02 6.09 4.99
N GLY A 83 -0.06 6.70 6.19
CA GLY A 83 0.81 6.43 7.31
C GLY A 83 0.17 5.48 8.30
N TYR A 84 0.96 4.59 8.87
CA TYR A 84 0.53 3.66 9.92
C TYR A 84 1.65 3.39 10.92
N SER A 85 1.26 3.00 12.13
CA SER A 85 2.16 2.48 13.15
C SER A 85 1.65 1.12 13.63
N LEU A 86 2.54 0.20 13.91
CA LEU A 86 2.20 -1.08 14.53
C LEU A 86 2.27 -1.01 16.07
N THR A 87 2.73 0.12 16.63
CA THR A 87 2.73 0.39 18.05
C THR A 87 1.66 1.43 18.38
N THR A 88 0.89 1.21 19.42
CA THR A 88 0.00 2.25 19.96
C THR A 88 0.82 3.33 20.66
N ALA A 89 0.29 4.57 20.66
CA ALA A 89 1.00 5.75 21.19
C ALA A 89 1.67 5.51 22.55
N ALA A 90 2.76 6.19 22.73
CA ALA A 90 3.85 6.24 23.75
C ALA A 90 3.66 5.63 25.16
N ASN A 91 2.52 5.13 25.56
CA ASN A 91 2.27 4.59 26.90
C ASN A 91 1.55 3.23 26.95
N SER A 92 1.26 2.60 25.83
CA SER A 92 0.68 1.26 25.80
C SER A 92 1.65 0.30 25.11
N HIS A 93 2.02 -0.77 25.79
CA HIS A 93 2.76 -1.90 25.22
C HIS A 93 1.89 -2.75 24.27
N GLU A 94 0.80 -2.17 23.77
CA GLU A 94 -0.15 -2.87 22.90
C GLU A 94 0.29 -2.75 21.45
N THR A 95 0.74 -3.86 20.88
CA THR A 95 1.04 -3.97 19.44
C THR A 95 -0.25 -4.16 18.67
N LEU A 96 -0.50 -3.29 17.68
CA LEU A 96 -1.62 -3.46 16.78
C LEU A 96 -1.33 -4.61 15.80
N SER A 97 -2.31 -5.48 15.57
CA SER A 97 -2.14 -6.53 14.58
C SER A 97 -2.14 -5.93 13.17
N GLN A 98 -1.25 -6.44 12.31
CA GLN A 98 -1.15 -6.03 10.90
C GLN A 98 -2.48 -6.15 10.16
N GLN A 99 -3.29 -7.14 10.54
CA GLN A 99 -4.63 -7.30 9.98
C GLN A 99 -5.52 -6.10 10.29
N LYS A 100 -5.60 -5.66 11.56
CA LYS A 100 -6.41 -4.48 11.94
C LYS A 100 -5.92 -3.20 11.28
N VAL A 101 -4.61 -3.04 11.16
CA VAL A 101 -4.01 -1.90 10.46
C VAL A 101 -4.36 -1.93 8.97
N SER A 102 -4.35 -3.11 8.34
CA SER A 102 -4.78 -3.26 6.94
C SER A 102 -6.27 -2.96 6.74
N GLU A 103 -7.14 -3.36 7.68
CA GLU A 103 -8.56 -3.03 7.69
C GLU A 103 -8.78 -1.51 7.81
N GLN A 104 -7.97 -0.82 8.62
CA GLN A 104 -8.02 0.64 8.77
C GLN A 104 -7.72 1.36 7.45
N LEU A 105 -6.75 0.89 6.65
CA LEU A 105 -6.48 1.45 5.32
C LEU A 105 -7.74 1.47 4.44
N VAL A 106 -8.52 0.38 4.45
CA VAL A 106 -9.77 0.29 3.67
C VAL A 106 -10.80 1.30 4.18
N CYS A 107 -10.92 1.43 5.50
CA CYS A 107 -11.85 2.36 6.12
C CYS A 107 -11.50 3.82 5.81
N ASP A 108 -10.23 4.20 5.96
CA ASP A 108 -9.74 5.55 5.67
C ASP A 108 -9.97 5.92 4.19
N LEU A 109 -9.66 5.00 3.28
CA LEU A 109 -9.89 5.19 1.85
C LEU A 109 -11.37 5.32 1.53
N TRP A 110 -12.21 4.45 2.08
CA TRP A 110 -13.64 4.52 1.84
C TRP A 110 -14.24 5.83 2.37
N GLU A 111 -13.90 6.26 3.58
CA GLU A 111 -14.40 7.49 4.19
C GLU A 111 -14.00 8.71 3.36
N MET A 112 -12.72 8.83 3.00
CA MET A 112 -12.22 9.93 2.18
C MET A 112 -12.88 9.95 0.79
N ARG A 113 -12.98 8.81 0.12
CA ARG A 113 -13.56 8.71 -1.23
C ARG A 113 -15.07 8.92 -1.25
N SER A 114 -15.77 8.50 -0.19
CA SER A 114 -17.18 8.77 0.03
C SER A 114 -17.44 10.25 0.27
N SER A 115 -16.67 10.89 1.13
CA SER A 115 -16.80 12.32 1.43
C SER A 115 -16.49 13.23 0.24
N THR A 116 -15.60 12.80 -0.66
CA THR A 116 -15.22 13.53 -1.89
C THR A 116 -16.00 13.10 -3.13
N ASN A 117 -16.99 12.19 -2.98
CA ASN A 117 -17.77 11.63 -4.10
C ASN A 117 -16.91 11.01 -5.21
N THR A 118 -15.87 10.27 -4.81
CA THR A 118 -14.91 9.64 -5.74
C THR A 118 -14.83 8.12 -5.60
N ILE A 119 -15.89 7.47 -5.09
CA ILE A 119 -15.94 6.03 -4.80
C ILE A 119 -15.53 5.17 -6.02
N ASN A 120 -15.94 5.57 -7.21
CA ASN A 120 -15.67 4.81 -8.45
C ASN A 120 -14.37 5.22 -9.16
N ARG A 121 -13.61 6.19 -8.64
CA ARG A 121 -12.35 6.60 -9.27
C ARG A 121 -11.35 5.45 -9.20
N PRO A 122 -10.67 5.09 -10.30
CA PRO A 122 -9.63 4.07 -10.30
C PRO A 122 -8.56 4.29 -9.23
N ILE A 123 -8.10 3.22 -8.60
CA ILE A 123 -7.01 3.22 -7.62
C ILE A 123 -5.81 2.47 -8.19
N VAL A 124 -4.62 3.03 -7.99
CA VAL A 124 -3.33 2.34 -8.16
C VAL A 124 -2.57 2.44 -6.84
N PHE A 125 -2.20 1.31 -6.26
CA PHE A 125 -1.38 1.27 -5.06
C PHE A 125 0.11 1.27 -5.41
N ILE A 126 0.91 1.94 -4.58
CA ILE A 126 2.37 1.85 -4.55
C ILE A 126 2.75 1.46 -3.13
N ALA A 127 3.31 0.27 -2.95
CA ALA A 127 3.58 -0.27 -1.63
C ALA A 127 5.04 -0.73 -1.50
N HIS A 128 5.68 -0.35 -0.40
CA HIS A 128 7.06 -0.70 -0.12
C HIS A 128 7.16 -1.71 1.03
N SER A 129 8.03 -2.73 0.87
CA SER A 129 8.37 -3.66 1.95
C SER A 129 7.11 -4.25 2.61
N LEU A 130 6.96 -4.13 3.93
CA LEU A 130 5.78 -4.59 4.70
C LEU A 130 4.47 -3.90 4.25
N GLY A 131 4.54 -2.70 3.67
CA GLY A 131 3.36 -2.05 3.07
C GLY A 131 2.70 -2.89 1.98
N GLY A 132 3.45 -3.76 1.31
CA GLY A 132 2.91 -4.69 0.31
C GLY A 132 1.95 -5.71 0.90
N PRO A 133 2.34 -6.54 1.88
CA PRO A 133 1.40 -7.40 2.61
C PRO A 133 0.22 -6.64 3.23
N MET A 134 0.42 -5.40 3.74
CA MET A 134 -0.67 -4.56 4.24
C MET A 134 -1.70 -4.26 3.15
N VAL A 135 -1.28 -3.83 1.97
CA VAL A 135 -2.17 -3.58 0.82
C VAL A 135 -2.85 -4.87 0.36
N LYS A 136 -2.11 -5.99 0.28
CA LYS A 136 -2.68 -7.30 -0.08
C LYS A 136 -3.78 -7.73 0.89
N SER A 137 -3.52 -7.61 2.20
CA SER A 137 -4.50 -7.90 3.26
C SER A 137 -5.71 -6.95 3.21
N ALA A 138 -5.49 -5.66 3.00
CA ALA A 138 -6.55 -4.66 2.83
C ALA A 138 -7.47 -4.99 1.65
N LEU A 139 -6.91 -5.39 0.51
CA LEU A 139 -7.68 -5.75 -0.67
C LEU A 139 -8.48 -7.05 -0.48
N LEU A 140 -7.91 -8.05 0.22
CA LEU A 140 -8.63 -9.27 0.60
C LEU A 140 -9.79 -8.97 1.56
N TYR A 141 -9.55 -8.11 2.56
CA TYR A 141 -10.59 -7.66 3.47
C TYR A 141 -11.72 -6.93 2.72
N ALA A 142 -11.35 -5.97 1.86
CA ALA A 142 -12.33 -5.24 1.06
C ALA A 142 -13.13 -6.16 0.12
N ASP A 143 -12.50 -7.17 -0.50
CA ASP A 143 -13.19 -8.12 -1.39
C ASP A 143 -14.20 -8.99 -0.63
N SER A 144 -13.88 -9.39 0.60
CA SER A 144 -14.76 -10.19 1.46
C SER A 144 -15.85 -9.37 2.17
N ALA A 145 -15.74 -8.04 2.17
CA ALA A 145 -16.66 -7.17 2.90
C ALA A 145 -18.09 -7.28 2.36
N GLN A 146 -19.04 -7.51 3.29
CA GLN A 146 -20.46 -7.44 2.97
C GLN A 146 -20.90 -5.98 3.07
N GLY A 147 -21.27 -5.38 1.93
CA GLY A 147 -21.75 -4.00 1.86
C GLY A 147 -23.08 -3.82 2.59
N THR A 148 -23.25 -2.66 3.21
CA THR A 148 -24.55 -2.16 3.63
C THR A 148 -24.99 -1.04 2.67
N PRO A 149 -26.26 -0.64 2.65
CA PRO A 149 -26.72 0.45 1.77
C PRO A 149 -25.94 1.77 1.95
N THR A 150 -25.29 1.95 3.09
CA THR A 150 -24.58 3.18 3.46
C THR A 150 -23.06 3.03 3.49
N VAL A 151 -22.51 1.80 3.45
CA VAL A 151 -21.08 1.51 3.57
C VAL A 151 -20.73 0.39 2.60
N ASP A 152 -19.98 0.73 1.56
CA ASP A 152 -19.49 -0.24 0.57
C ASP A 152 -17.97 -0.26 0.55
N LEU A 153 -17.37 -0.99 1.50
CA LEU A 153 -15.92 -1.18 1.57
C LEU A 153 -15.38 -1.96 0.36
N ARG A 154 -16.21 -2.80 -0.27
CA ARG A 154 -15.85 -3.57 -1.46
C ARG A 154 -15.51 -2.66 -2.64
N SER A 155 -16.05 -1.43 -2.66
CA SER A 155 -15.74 -0.43 -3.69
C SER A 155 -14.23 -0.14 -3.80
N ILE A 156 -13.47 -0.25 -2.71
CA ILE A 156 -12.00 -0.08 -2.73
C ILE A 156 -11.37 -1.17 -3.59
N ARG A 157 -11.76 -2.43 -3.38
CA ARG A 157 -11.26 -3.54 -4.19
C ARG A 157 -11.73 -3.41 -5.65
N LEU A 158 -13.00 -3.11 -5.88
CA LEU A 158 -13.57 -2.99 -7.22
C LEU A 158 -13.01 -1.80 -8.01
N SER A 159 -12.56 -0.75 -7.34
CA SER A 159 -11.90 0.40 -7.97
C SER A 159 -10.40 0.19 -8.20
N THR A 160 -9.78 -0.82 -7.60
CA THR A 160 -8.35 -1.11 -7.79
C THR A 160 -8.10 -1.59 -9.22
N ARG A 161 -7.17 -0.93 -9.91
CA ARG A 161 -6.76 -1.22 -11.29
C ARG A 161 -5.31 -1.60 -11.42
N GLY A 162 -4.50 -1.29 -10.42
CA GLY A 162 -3.10 -1.65 -10.40
C GLY A 162 -2.48 -1.61 -9.02
N ALA A 163 -1.37 -2.33 -8.87
CA ALA A 163 -0.52 -2.30 -7.68
C ALA A 163 0.95 -2.41 -8.09
N ILE A 164 1.80 -1.58 -7.50
CA ILE A 164 3.26 -1.66 -7.61
C ILE A 164 3.80 -2.07 -6.24
N PHE A 165 4.48 -3.19 -6.18
CA PHE A 165 5.09 -3.73 -4.97
C PHE A 165 6.61 -3.61 -5.07
N MET A 166 7.22 -2.77 -4.22
CA MET A 166 8.64 -2.44 -4.24
C MET A 166 9.33 -3.09 -3.04
N GLY A 167 10.27 -4.02 -3.29
CA GLY A 167 10.98 -4.76 -2.23
C GLY A 167 10.05 -5.50 -1.26
N THR A 168 8.90 -5.94 -1.76
CA THR A 168 7.83 -6.55 -0.94
C THR A 168 8.09 -8.04 -0.77
N PRO A 169 7.87 -8.62 0.42
CA PRO A 169 7.93 -10.06 0.62
C PRO A 169 6.98 -10.83 -0.31
N GLU A 170 7.48 -11.87 -0.92
CA GLU A 170 6.70 -12.83 -1.71
C GLU A 170 6.66 -14.19 -1.01
N LEU A 171 5.69 -15.01 -1.38
CA LEU A 171 5.58 -16.36 -0.84
C LEU A 171 6.66 -17.25 -1.47
N ASP A 172 7.71 -17.50 -0.71
CA ASP A 172 8.78 -18.39 -1.08
C ASP A 172 8.95 -19.55 -0.07
N SER A 173 9.85 -20.47 -0.37
CA SER A 173 10.14 -21.62 0.50
C SER A 173 10.67 -21.20 1.88
N ARG A 174 11.30 -20.03 2.00
CA ARG A 174 11.83 -19.50 3.27
C ARG A 174 10.71 -19.05 4.19
N LEU A 175 9.71 -18.34 3.66
CA LEU A 175 8.53 -17.92 4.44
C LEU A 175 7.68 -19.12 4.86
N ILE A 176 7.50 -20.12 3.99
CA ILE A 176 6.81 -21.38 4.33
C ILE A 176 7.58 -22.14 5.40
N GLY A 177 8.92 -22.21 5.28
CA GLY A 177 9.80 -22.83 6.26
C GLY A 177 9.75 -22.12 7.61
N LEU A 178 9.74 -20.80 7.63
CA LEU A 178 9.59 -20.01 8.86
C LEU A 178 8.26 -20.28 9.55
N GLN A 179 7.16 -20.34 8.83
CA GLN A 179 5.85 -20.68 9.39
C GLN A 179 5.86 -22.08 10.01
N SER A 180 6.42 -23.06 9.31
CA SER A 180 6.53 -24.45 9.82
C SER A 180 7.42 -24.53 11.06
N TYR A 181 8.55 -23.81 11.08
CA TYR A 181 9.44 -23.74 12.22
C TYR A 181 8.75 -23.11 13.43
N LEU A 182 8.08 -21.97 13.26
CA LEU A 182 7.34 -21.31 14.34
C LEU A 182 6.18 -22.14 14.86
N ALA A 183 5.52 -22.92 14.01
CA ALA A 183 4.45 -23.83 14.43
C ALA A 183 4.96 -25.00 15.29
N THR A 184 6.24 -25.40 15.15
CA THR A 184 6.85 -26.50 15.91
C THR A 184 7.65 -26.02 17.12
N ALA A 185 8.11 -24.77 17.15
CA ALA A 185 8.85 -24.17 18.23
C ALA A 185 7.92 -23.85 19.42
N GLN A 186 7.70 -24.83 20.30
CA GLN A 186 7.03 -24.65 21.59
C GLN A 186 8.02 -24.03 22.61
N GLY A 187 8.28 -22.71 22.47
CA GLY A 187 9.07 -21.97 23.45
C GLY A 187 8.21 -20.90 24.11
N SER A 188 8.56 -20.46 25.32
CA SER A 188 7.87 -19.52 26.24
C SER A 188 6.63 -18.79 25.68
N GLU A 189 5.49 -19.06 26.29
CA GLU A 189 4.15 -18.93 25.70
C GLU A 189 3.73 -17.55 25.16
N GLN A 190 4.35 -16.46 25.55
CA GLN A 190 3.84 -15.11 25.23
C GLN A 190 4.54 -14.45 24.03
N GLU A 191 5.86 -14.42 23.97
CA GLU A 191 6.59 -13.82 22.84
C GLU A 191 6.49 -14.66 21.56
N SER A 192 6.50 -15.99 21.72
CA SER A 192 6.28 -16.93 20.62
C SER A 192 4.92 -16.79 19.98
N SER A 193 3.88 -16.41 20.73
CA SER A 193 2.51 -16.26 20.25
C SER A 193 2.37 -15.11 19.24
N ASP A 194 3.02 -13.98 19.48
CA ASP A 194 2.84 -12.79 18.60
C ASP A 194 3.65 -12.93 17.33
N ILE A 195 4.89 -13.41 17.38
CA ILE A 195 5.70 -13.73 16.20
C ILE A 195 4.99 -14.78 15.32
N TYR A 196 4.38 -15.81 15.95
CA TYR A 196 3.61 -16.80 15.22
C TYR A 196 2.40 -16.20 14.51
N LYS A 197 1.64 -15.33 15.19
CA LYS A 197 0.47 -14.66 14.60
C LYS A 197 0.86 -13.78 13.41
N GLU A 198 1.96 -13.04 13.52
CA GLU A 198 2.48 -12.19 12.45
C GLU A 198 2.95 -13.00 11.25
N ALA A 199 3.72 -14.05 11.48
CA ALA A 199 4.17 -14.95 10.42
C ALA A 199 2.99 -15.69 9.76
N HIS A 200 2.02 -16.14 10.55
CA HIS A 200 0.80 -16.77 10.04
C HIS A 200 -0.03 -15.82 9.19
N TRP A 201 -0.25 -14.58 9.66
CA TRP A 201 -0.93 -13.56 8.89
C TRP A 201 -0.23 -13.28 7.55
N LEU A 202 1.10 -13.12 7.57
CA LEU A 202 1.88 -12.85 6.36
C LEU A 202 1.71 -13.98 5.34
N VAL A 203 1.95 -15.22 5.74
CA VAL A 203 1.84 -16.39 4.85
C VAL A 203 0.41 -16.53 4.32
N THR A 204 -0.59 -16.44 5.19
CA THR A 204 -2.01 -16.55 4.81
C THR A 204 -2.41 -15.47 3.82
N THR A 205 -1.96 -14.23 4.03
CA THR A 205 -2.20 -13.11 3.13
C THR A 205 -1.58 -13.37 1.75
N LEU A 206 -0.31 -13.79 1.71
CA LEU A 206 0.38 -14.06 0.45
C LEU A 206 -0.20 -15.25 -0.30
N GLN A 207 -0.66 -16.30 0.40
CA GLN A 207 -1.34 -17.46 -0.19
C GLN A 207 -2.71 -17.12 -0.76
N SER A 208 -3.45 -16.20 -0.12
CA SER A 208 -4.81 -15.86 -0.52
C SER A 208 -4.87 -14.80 -1.61
N TYR A 209 -3.87 -13.92 -1.70
CA TYR A 209 -3.85 -12.79 -2.62
C TYR A 209 -4.00 -13.14 -4.11
N PRO A 210 -3.44 -14.27 -4.64
CA PRO A 210 -3.65 -14.68 -6.03
C PRO A 210 -5.11 -14.82 -6.45
N SER A 211 -6.02 -15.10 -5.52
CA SER A 211 -7.46 -15.23 -5.80
C SER A 211 -8.11 -13.94 -6.34
N ILE A 212 -7.52 -12.77 -6.01
CA ILE A 212 -8.04 -11.46 -6.40
C ILE A 212 -7.12 -10.69 -7.34
N SER A 213 -5.82 -10.99 -7.37
CA SER A 213 -4.82 -10.19 -8.09
C SER A 213 -4.92 -10.31 -9.61
N GLN A 214 -5.53 -11.36 -10.14
CA GLN A 214 -5.74 -11.55 -11.58
C GLN A 214 -6.66 -10.49 -12.21
N GLN A 215 -7.40 -9.73 -11.40
CA GLN A 215 -8.41 -8.77 -11.88
C GLN A 215 -7.84 -7.35 -12.07
N PHE A 216 -6.57 -7.11 -11.79
CA PHE A 216 -5.88 -5.84 -11.98
C PHE A 216 -4.39 -6.07 -12.26
N TRP A 217 -3.77 -5.06 -12.83
CA TRP A 217 -2.36 -5.13 -13.19
C TRP A 217 -1.45 -5.04 -11.95
N THR A 218 -0.36 -5.82 -11.94
CA THR A 218 0.61 -5.84 -10.84
C THR A 218 2.04 -5.70 -11.37
N LEU A 219 2.84 -4.81 -10.74
CA LEU A 219 4.27 -4.69 -10.96
C LEU A 219 5.01 -5.06 -9.68
N PHE A 220 5.94 -6.00 -9.78
CA PHE A 220 6.91 -6.30 -8.73
C PHE A 220 8.25 -5.65 -9.07
N VAL A 221 8.76 -4.84 -8.15
CA VAL A 221 10.04 -4.14 -8.27
C VAL A 221 11.01 -4.75 -7.29
N HIS A 222 12.12 -5.30 -7.82
CA HIS A 222 13.13 -6.00 -7.03
C HIS A 222 14.41 -5.19 -6.97
N GLU A 223 15.12 -5.33 -5.85
CA GLU A 223 16.47 -4.79 -5.66
C GLU A 223 17.47 -5.56 -6.51
N ARG A 224 18.45 -4.84 -7.06
CA ARG A 224 19.66 -5.43 -7.63
C ARG A 224 20.86 -4.85 -6.92
N PRO A 225 21.41 -5.54 -5.90
CA PRO A 225 22.63 -5.10 -5.24
C PRO A 225 23.82 -5.13 -6.22
N ASP A 226 24.76 -4.18 -6.09
CA ASP A 226 25.96 -4.05 -6.94
C ASP A 226 26.86 -5.29 -6.96
N SER A 227 26.74 -6.17 -5.97
CA SER A 227 27.64 -7.30 -5.76
C SER A 227 27.24 -8.61 -6.44
N LEU A 228 26.06 -8.67 -7.09
CA LEU A 228 25.59 -9.89 -7.75
C LEU A 228 25.80 -9.81 -9.27
N SER A 229 26.68 -10.69 -9.79
CA SER A 229 26.80 -10.92 -11.23
C SER A 229 25.44 -11.30 -11.83
N ALA A 230 25.13 -10.72 -12.99
CA ALA A 230 23.82 -10.76 -13.66
C ALA A 230 23.24 -12.16 -13.92
N SER A 231 24.01 -13.23 -13.72
CA SER A 231 23.62 -14.61 -14.05
C SER A 231 22.88 -15.38 -12.96
N SER A 232 23.01 -14.96 -11.68
CA SER A 232 22.42 -15.76 -10.56
C SER A 232 21.06 -15.26 -10.06
N ALA A 233 20.71 -13.99 -10.36
CA ALA A 233 19.44 -13.40 -9.88
C ALA A 233 18.25 -13.67 -10.81
N LEU A 234 18.50 -13.88 -12.11
CA LEU A 234 17.43 -14.11 -13.10
C LEU A 234 16.80 -15.51 -13.02
N ASP A 235 17.55 -16.50 -12.51
CA ASP A 235 17.09 -17.90 -12.49
C ASP A 235 16.19 -18.24 -11.28
N GLN A 236 16.19 -17.44 -10.23
CA GLN A 236 15.47 -17.78 -8.98
C GLN A 236 14.09 -17.12 -8.84
N THR A 237 13.82 -16.03 -9.53
CA THR A 237 12.54 -15.28 -9.41
C THR A 237 11.57 -15.50 -10.57
N ALA A 238 12.06 -15.99 -11.72
CA ALA A 238 11.22 -16.28 -12.89
C ALA A 238 10.31 -17.50 -12.72
N SER A 239 10.45 -18.26 -11.64
CA SER A 239 9.82 -19.60 -11.51
C SER A 239 8.50 -19.62 -10.77
N SER A 240 7.98 -18.54 -10.21
CA SER A 240 6.83 -18.62 -9.30
C SER A 240 5.59 -17.80 -9.62
N SER A 241 5.58 -16.95 -10.64
CA SER A 241 4.37 -16.19 -10.96
C SER A 241 3.94 -16.32 -12.41
N THR A 242 3.13 -17.35 -12.70
CA THR A 242 2.34 -17.48 -13.94
C THR A 242 1.08 -16.61 -13.90
N GLN A 243 1.16 -15.39 -13.37
CA GLN A 243 0.01 -14.46 -13.43
C GLN A 243 0.08 -13.66 -14.72
N GLU A 244 -0.88 -13.83 -15.60
CA GLU A 244 -0.97 -13.17 -16.91
C GLU A 244 -0.92 -11.63 -16.82
N ASN A 245 -1.27 -11.04 -15.67
CA ASN A 245 -1.33 -9.60 -15.43
C ASN A 245 -0.19 -9.09 -14.51
N SER A 246 0.92 -9.83 -14.37
CA SER A 246 2.05 -9.40 -13.55
C SER A 246 3.30 -9.17 -14.36
N SER A 247 4.08 -8.15 -13.97
CA SER A 247 5.39 -7.83 -14.53
C SER A 247 6.41 -7.70 -13.41
N HIS A 248 7.67 -8.09 -13.69
CA HIS A 248 8.78 -7.98 -12.75
C HIS A 248 9.87 -7.11 -13.35
N ILE A 249 10.36 -6.15 -12.59
CA ILE A 249 11.51 -5.32 -12.96
C ILE A 249 12.54 -5.28 -11.85
N PHE A 250 13.80 -5.03 -12.24
CA PHE A 250 14.90 -4.86 -11.32
C PHE A 250 15.42 -3.43 -11.41
N ILE A 251 15.71 -2.82 -10.26
CA ILE A 251 16.30 -1.51 -10.16
C ILE A 251 17.60 -1.57 -9.35
N GLN A 252 18.56 -0.72 -9.72
CA GLN A 252 19.85 -0.64 -9.08
C GLN A 252 19.74 0.24 -7.83
N ALA A 253 19.33 -0.37 -6.71
CA ALA A 253 19.19 0.31 -5.44
C ALA A 253 19.16 -0.71 -4.29
N ASP A 254 19.46 -0.26 -3.10
CA ASP A 254 19.18 -1.01 -1.87
C ASP A 254 17.70 -0.90 -1.47
N HIS A 255 17.34 -1.62 -0.42
CA HIS A 255 15.95 -1.71 0.07
C HIS A 255 15.32 -0.35 0.39
N GLY A 256 16.07 0.56 0.96
CA GLY A 256 15.58 1.90 1.31
C GLY A 256 15.64 2.90 0.16
N GLY A 257 16.66 2.77 -0.69
CA GLY A 257 16.90 3.65 -1.83
C GLY A 257 15.93 3.41 -2.99
N MET A 258 15.41 2.18 -3.12
CA MET A 258 14.53 1.81 -4.24
C MET A 258 13.21 2.60 -4.33
N ILE A 259 12.86 3.36 -3.31
CA ILE A 259 11.67 4.21 -3.25
C ILE A 259 11.99 5.70 -3.19
N LYS A 260 13.25 6.10 -3.45
CA LYS A 260 13.74 7.48 -3.34
C LYS A 260 14.41 7.90 -4.63
N PHE A 261 13.76 8.76 -5.40
CA PHE A 261 14.25 9.24 -6.68
C PHE A 261 14.58 10.73 -6.60
N GLU A 262 15.78 11.09 -7.03
CA GLU A 262 16.32 12.45 -6.87
C GLU A 262 15.89 13.41 -7.99
N SER A 263 15.51 12.86 -9.15
CA SER A 263 15.11 13.66 -10.31
C SER A 263 14.24 12.89 -11.30
N SER A 264 13.62 13.62 -12.22
CA SER A 264 12.85 13.04 -13.34
C SER A 264 13.72 12.28 -14.37
N LEU A 265 15.03 12.37 -14.27
CA LEU A 265 16.00 11.65 -15.12
C LEU A 265 16.55 10.40 -14.46
N ASP A 266 16.19 10.11 -13.22
CA ASP A 266 16.58 8.88 -12.52
C ASP A 266 16.06 7.65 -13.29
N GLU A 267 16.96 6.72 -13.64
CA GLU A 267 16.64 5.55 -14.45
C GLU A 267 15.60 4.64 -13.77
N SER A 268 15.64 4.53 -12.44
CA SER A 268 14.69 3.74 -11.67
C SER A 268 13.31 4.40 -11.64
N TYR A 269 13.27 5.74 -11.49
CA TYR A 269 12.05 6.52 -11.62
C TYR A 269 11.43 6.35 -13.02
N LEU A 270 12.23 6.47 -14.08
CA LEU A 270 11.74 6.33 -15.46
C LEU A 270 11.08 4.98 -15.71
N LYS A 271 11.66 3.88 -15.20
CA LYS A 271 11.05 2.54 -15.30
C LYS A 271 9.69 2.48 -14.58
N ILE A 272 9.60 2.99 -13.36
CA ILE A 272 8.35 2.97 -12.56
C ILE A 272 7.29 3.87 -13.21
N LYS A 273 7.68 5.07 -13.62
CA LYS A 273 6.82 6.01 -14.31
C LYS A 273 6.19 5.41 -15.57
N GLU A 274 6.99 4.74 -16.41
CA GLU A 274 6.50 4.10 -17.63
C GLU A 274 5.32 3.17 -17.35
N HIS A 275 5.43 2.35 -16.30
CA HIS A 275 4.36 1.46 -15.89
C HIS A 275 3.13 2.21 -15.35
N LEU A 276 3.32 3.26 -14.54
CA LEU A 276 2.21 4.08 -14.04
C LEU A 276 1.45 4.77 -15.17
N VAL A 277 2.17 5.35 -16.12
CA VAL A 277 1.59 6.01 -17.32
C VAL A 277 0.85 5.00 -18.18
N HIS A 278 1.38 3.77 -18.33
CA HIS A 278 0.74 2.70 -19.09
C HIS A 278 -0.63 2.34 -18.49
N VAL A 279 -0.67 2.07 -17.17
CA VAL A 279 -1.93 1.83 -16.45
C VAL A 279 -2.88 3.02 -16.60
N GLY A 280 -2.39 4.24 -16.46
CA GLY A 280 -3.19 5.45 -16.65
C GLY A 280 -3.78 5.61 -18.05
N LYS A 281 -3.15 5.06 -19.09
CA LYS A 281 -3.69 5.04 -20.47
C LYS A 281 -4.77 3.98 -20.66
N MET A 282 -4.65 2.84 -19.99
CA MET A 282 -5.68 1.78 -20.06
C MET A 282 -6.99 2.18 -19.38
N LEU A 283 -6.96 3.19 -18.51
CA LEU A 283 -8.11 3.66 -17.72
C LEU A 283 -8.85 4.86 -18.35
N LYS A 284 -8.46 5.25 -19.54
CA LYS A 284 -9.14 6.29 -20.34
C LYS A 284 -10.24 5.68 -21.19
#